data_3ee93f280735763abb6518130b652252
#
_entry.id   3ee93f280735763abb6518130b652252
#
_cell.length_a   1.000
_cell.length_b   1.000
_cell.length_c   1.000
_cell.angle_alpha   90.00
_cell.angle_beta   90.00
_cell.angle_gamma   90.00
#
_symmetry.space_group_name_H-M   'P 1'
#
loop_
_entity.id
_entity.type
_entity.pdbx_description
1 polymer ?
#
loop_
_entity_poly.entity_id
_entity_poly.type
_entity_poly.pdbx_seq_one_letter_code
_entity_poly.pdbx_strand_id
1 'polypeptide(L)'
;MNNIAVAQSIESCKQEMNKLKGLIEMVGVMSPISNFLTKYAAIRCCGTLEQAFKCVIADFYEKFSDELVNFISTHVRESSKNPSFANICNTLNAFDEEKCTDFKNRVSKLNNSKMLRESLESINKVRNSVAHGIQTPTSFGEIIEHFEKSLKIIECLDSVCV
;
A
#
# COMPACT_ATOMS: atom_id res chain seq x y z
N MET A 1 2.39 7.23 -12.57
CA MET A 1 1.90 5.86 -12.42
C MET A 1 1.26 5.43 -13.72
N ASN A 2 1.63 4.28 -14.28
CA ASN A 2 1.14 3.79 -15.59
C ASN A 2 -0.22 3.10 -15.45
N ASN A 3 -0.44 2.39 -14.34
CA ASN A 3 -1.73 1.78 -14.04
C ASN A 3 -2.73 2.86 -13.58
N ILE A 4 -3.65 3.22 -14.49
CA ILE A 4 -4.62 4.30 -14.29
C ILE A 4 -5.62 3.97 -13.16
N ALA A 5 -6.09 2.73 -13.07
CA ALA A 5 -7.04 2.31 -12.04
C ALA A 5 -6.42 2.41 -10.63
N VAL A 6 -5.17 1.99 -10.50
CA VAL A 6 -4.42 2.12 -9.25
C VAL A 6 -4.16 3.59 -8.91
N ALA A 7 -3.79 4.42 -9.89
CA ALA A 7 -3.61 5.85 -9.69
C ALA A 7 -4.89 6.53 -9.17
N GLN A 8 -6.05 6.20 -9.75
CA GLN A 8 -7.36 6.71 -9.32
C GLN A 8 -7.73 6.26 -7.90
N SER A 9 -7.44 4.99 -7.55
CA SER A 9 -7.69 4.45 -6.20
C SER A 9 -6.84 5.15 -5.15
N ILE A 10 -5.55 5.42 -5.44
CA ILE A 10 -4.65 6.17 -4.56
C ILE A 10 -5.14 7.60 -4.39
N GLU A 11 -5.53 8.26 -5.47
CA GLU A 11 -6.04 9.64 -5.42
C GLU A 11 -7.33 9.73 -4.58
N SER A 12 -8.25 8.77 -4.77
CA SER A 12 -9.46 8.68 -3.95
C SER A 12 -9.13 8.53 -2.46
N CYS A 13 -8.14 7.70 -2.11
CA CYS A 13 -7.68 7.56 -0.73
C CYS A 13 -7.11 8.87 -0.18
N LYS A 14 -6.28 9.58 -0.95
CA LYS A 14 -5.73 10.88 -0.54
C LYS A 14 -6.82 11.92 -0.27
N GLN A 15 -7.81 12.01 -1.14
CA GLN A 15 -8.95 12.92 -0.96
C GLN A 15 -9.74 12.58 0.31
N GLU A 16 -9.93 11.29 0.60
CA GLU A 16 -10.58 10.82 1.81
C GLU A 16 -9.75 11.18 3.07
N MET A 17 -8.43 11.00 3.03
CA MET A 17 -7.54 11.40 4.12
C MET A 17 -7.58 12.91 4.37
N ASN A 18 -7.67 13.72 3.33
CA ASN A 18 -7.82 15.18 3.50
C ASN A 18 -9.14 15.55 4.19
N LYS A 19 -10.24 14.86 3.89
CA LYS A 19 -11.52 15.04 4.60
C LYS A 19 -11.42 14.64 6.07
N LEU A 20 -10.76 13.51 6.36
CA LEU A 20 -10.53 13.05 7.75
C LEU A 20 -9.68 14.05 8.53
N LYS A 21 -8.64 14.62 7.90
CA LYS A 21 -7.82 15.66 8.51
C LYS A 21 -8.67 16.85 8.96
N GLY A 22 -9.54 17.37 8.09
CA GLY A 22 -10.45 18.45 8.43
C GLY A 22 -11.39 18.11 9.58
N LEU A 23 -11.93 16.88 9.62
CA LEU A 23 -12.76 16.42 10.74
C LEU A 23 -11.98 16.37 12.06
N ILE A 24 -10.75 15.84 12.05
CA ILE A 24 -9.87 15.79 13.22
C ILE A 24 -9.56 17.20 13.75
N GLU A 25 -9.29 18.15 12.84
CA GLU A 25 -9.06 19.55 13.20
C GLU A 25 -10.30 20.18 13.85
N MET A 26 -11.49 19.87 13.36
CA MET A 26 -12.76 20.38 13.93
C MET A 26 -13.07 19.83 15.32
N VAL A 27 -12.88 18.53 15.54
CA VAL A 27 -13.23 17.89 16.83
C VAL A 27 -12.09 17.94 17.85
N GLY A 28 -10.89 18.33 17.43
CA GLY A 28 -9.66 18.37 18.23
C GLY A 28 -8.93 17.04 18.30
N VAL A 29 -7.59 17.11 18.21
CA VAL A 29 -6.69 15.95 18.12
C VAL A 29 -6.83 14.99 19.32
N MET A 30 -7.14 15.53 20.51
CA MET A 30 -7.31 14.75 21.76
C MET A 30 -8.69 14.14 21.90
N SER A 31 -9.61 14.37 20.96
CA SER A 31 -10.96 13.81 21.00
C SER A 31 -10.93 12.28 20.81
N PRO A 32 -11.78 11.52 21.53
CA PRO A 32 -11.98 10.10 21.25
C PRO A 32 -12.37 9.84 19.79
N ILE A 33 -13.11 10.76 19.16
CA ILE A 33 -13.49 10.67 17.74
C ILE A 33 -12.23 10.68 16.85
N SER A 34 -11.26 11.55 17.14
CA SER A 34 -9.99 11.62 16.40
C SER A 34 -9.22 10.32 16.45
N ASN A 35 -9.28 9.60 17.59
CA ASN A 35 -8.67 8.27 17.70
C ASN A 35 -9.34 7.25 16.77
N PHE A 36 -10.68 7.25 16.67
CA PHE A 36 -11.38 6.38 15.73
C PHE A 36 -11.06 6.72 14.26
N LEU A 37 -11.03 8.01 13.92
CA LEU A 37 -10.67 8.46 12.57
C LEU A 37 -9.24 8.09 12.20
N THR A 38 -8.30 8.19 13.15
CA THR A 38 -6.90 7.76 12.97
C THR A 38 -6.79 6.25 12.73
N LYS A 39 -7.51 5.44 13.48
CA LYS A 39 -7.57 3.97 13.25
C LYS A 39 -8.15 3.64 11.89
N TYR A 40 -9.22 4.31 11.49
CA TYR A 40 -9.80 4.15 10.16
C TYR A 40 -8.79 4.51 9.07
N ALA A 41 -8.08 5.64 9.21
CA ALA A 41 -7.05 6.05 8.25
C ALA A 41 -5.97 4.98 8.07
N ALA A 42 -5.50 4.36 9.16
CA ALA A 42 -4.51 3.29 9.08
C ALA A 42 -5.00 2.08 8.27
N ILE A 43 -6.24 1.64 8.51
CA ILE A 43 -6.86 0.52 7.78
C ILE A 43 -7.02 0.90 6.30
N ARG A 44 -7.53 2.10 6.01
CA ARG A 44 -7.82 2.56 4.66
C ARG A 44 -6.55 2.75 3.82
N CYS A 45 -5.52 3.40 4.37
CA CYS A 45 -4.24 3.59 3.71
C CYS A 45 -3.53 2.25 3.45
N CYS A 46 -3.46 1.36 4.46
CA CYS A 46 -2.86 0.04 4.30
C CYS A 46 -3.60 -0.80 3.25
N GLY A 47 -4.94 -0.80 3.28
CA GLY A 47 -5.77 -1.50 2.29
C GLY A 47 -5.57 -0.96 0.87
N THR A 48 -5.40 0.36 0.71
CA THR A 48 -5.09 0.97 -0.59
C THR A 48 -3.73 0.49 -1.13
N LEU A 49 -2.69 0.45 -0.29
CA LEU A 49 -1.38 -0.07 -0.69
C LEU A 49 -1.43 -1.56 -1.04
N GLU A 50 -2.21 -2.35 -0.29
CA GLU A 50 -2.42 -3.77 -0.55
C GLU A 50 -3.08 -3.98 -1.92
N GLN A 51 -4.17 -3.30 -2.20
CA GLN A 51 -4.85 -3.39 -3.49
C GLN A 51 -3.97 -2.85 -4.61
N ALA A 52 -3.23 -1.77 -4.38
CA ALA A 52 -2.36 -1.16 -5.39
C ALA A 52 -1.29 -2.16 -5.88
N PHE A 53 -0.54 -2.82 -4.98
CA PHE A 53 0.50 -3.74 -5.43
C PHE A 53 -0.09 -4.98 -6.13
N LYS A 54 -1.21 -5.49 -5.63
CA LYS A 54 -1.89 -6.64 -6.22
C LYS A 54 -2.41 -6.32 -7.63
N CYS A 55 -3.07 -5.17 -7.79
CA CYS A 55 -3.58 -4.74 -9.09
C CYS A 55 -2.47 -4.47 -10.09
N VAL A 56 -1.38 -3.80 -9.68
CA VAL A 56 -0.23 -3.56 -10.59
C VAL A 56 0.32 -4.87 -11.15
N ILE A 57 0.55 -5.87 -10.29
CA ILE A 57 1.07 -7.18 -10.72
C ILE A 57 0.03 -7.93 -11.55
N ALA A 58 -1.21 -8.00 -11.07
CA ALA A 58 -2.28 -8.74 -11.73
C ALA A 58 -2.59 -8.17 -13.12
N ASP A 59 -2.83 -6.87 -13.23
CA ASP A 59 -3.17 -6.20 -14.49
C ASP A 59 -2.05 -6.30 -15.53
N PHE A 60 -0.80 -6.43 -15.07
CA PHE A 60 0.33 -6.66 -15.97
C PHE A 60 0.31 -8.07 -16.55
N TYR A 61 0.20 -9.11 -15.71
CA TYR A 61 0.30 -10.50 -16.17
C TYR A 61 -0.98 -11.02 -16.83
N GLU A 62 -2.15 -10.50 -16.52
CA GLU A 62 -3.41 -10.85 -17.19
C GLU A 62 -3.41 -10.52 -18.69
N LYS A 63 -2.54 -9.58 -19.14
CA LYS A 63 -2.40 -9.23 -20.56
C LYS A 63 -1.76 -10.33 -21.42
N PHE A 64 -1.06 -11.28 -20.80
CA PHE A 64 -0.28 -12.27 -21.52
C PHE A 64 -1.01 -13.59 -21.76
N SER A 65 -2.04 -13.90 -20.99
CA SER A 65 -2.80 -15.16 -21.16
C SER A 65 -4.15 -15.08 -20.48
N ASP A 66 -5.22 -15.32 -21.23
CA ASP A 66 -6.58 -15.46 -20.72
C ASP A 66 -6.71 -16.67 -19.76
N GLU A 67 -5.88 -17.70 -19.94
CA GLU A 67 -5.88 -18.90 -19.10
C GLU A 67 -5.38 -18.61 -17.68
N LEU A 68 -4.53 -17.60 -17.52
CA LEU A 68 -3.98 -17.20 -16.22
C LEU A 68 -4.91 -16.28 -15.43
N VAL A 69 -5.94 -15.69 -16.02
CA VAL A 69 -6.82 -14.70 -15.37
C VAL A 69 -7.42 -15.28 -14.08
N ASN A 70 -7.99 -16.49 -14.12
CA ASN A 70 -8.58 -17.11 -12.93
C ASN A 70 -7.52 -17.40 -11.85
N PHE A 71 -6.34 -17.86 -12.24
CA PHE A 71 -5.24 -18.12 -11.31
C PHE A 71 -4.78 -16.81 -10.64
N ILE A 72 -4.59 -15.75 -11.42
CA ILE A 72 -4.16 -14.43 -10.95
C ILE A 72 -5.22 -13.83 -10.02
N SER A 73 -6.51 -13.92 -10.39
CA SER A 73 -7.61 -13.46 -9.54
C SER A 73 -7.54 -14.10 -8.16
N THR A 74 -7.51 -15.42 -8.10
CA THR A 74 -7.53 -16.17 -6.84
C THR A 74 -6.24 -16.00 -6.02
N HIS A 75 -5.06 -16.07 -6.67
CA HIS A 75 -3.78 -16.15 -5.96
C HIS A 75 -3.10 -14.79 -5.74
N VAL A 76 -3.53 -13.75 -6.46
CA VAL A 76 -3.00 -12.39 -6.31
C VAL A 76 -4.08 -11.45 -5.77
N ARG A 77 -5.17 -11.19 -6.50
CA ARG A 77 -6.16 -10.18 -6.13
C ARG A 77 -6.88 -10.51 -4.83
N GLU A 78 -7.37 -11.75 -4.69
CA GLU A 78 -8.14 -12.21 -3.52
C GLU A 78 -7.26 -12.72 -2.38
N SER A 79 -5.94 -12.81 -2.58
CA SER A 79 -5.02 -13.31 -1.56
C SER A 79 -4.97 -12.38 -0.34
N SER A 80 -4.89 -12.94 0.87
CA SER A 80 -4.65 -12.19 2.12
C SER A 80 -3.16 -11.91 2.29
N LYS A 81 -2.63 -10.93 1.57
CA LYS A 81 -1.21 -10.54 1.67
C LYS A 81 -1.08 -9.07 2.05
N ASN A 82 -0.51 -8.79 3.21
CA ASN A 82 -0.17 -7.41 3.59
C ASN A 82 0.80 -6.79 2.58
N PRO A 83 0.75 -5.47 2.36
CA PRO A 83 1.64 -4.75 1.43
C PRO A 83 3.06 -4.60 2.02
N SER A 84 3.72 -5.69 2.37
CA SER A 84 5.13 -5.68 2.79
C SER A 84 6.05 -5.78 1.59
N PHE A 85 7.27 -5.23 1.71
CA PHE A 85 8.28 -5.37 0.64
C PHE A 85 8.55 -6.83 0.29
N ALA A 86 8.59 -7.71 1.30
CA ALA A 86 8.77 -9.15 1.09
C ALA A 86 7.61 -9.78 0.31
N ASN A 87 6.35 -9.45 0.65
CA ASN A 87 5.19 -9.99 -0.06
C ASN A 87 5.11 -9.49 -1.51
N ILE A 88 5.45 -8.23 -1.77
CA ILE A 88 5.53 -7.69 -3.14
C ILE A 88 6.59 -8.45 -3.93
N CYS A 89 7.80 -8.62 -3.38
CA CYS A 89 8.87 -9.38 -4.02
C CYS A 89 8.48 -10.85 -4.26
N ASN A 90 7.89 -11.52 -3.27
CA ASN A 90 7.50 -12.92 -3.39
C ASN A 90 6.39 -13.10 -4.45
N THR A 91 5.43 -12.17 -4.49
CA THR A 91 4.36 -12.22 -5.50
C THR A 91 4.91 -11.99 -6.90
N LEU A 92 5.77 -10.98 -7.09
CA LEU A 92 6.39 -10.70 -8.38
C LEU A 92 7.32 -11.85 -8.83
N ASN A 93 8.13 -12.38 -7.90
CA ASN A 93 9.06 -13.49 -8.17
C ASN A 93 8.36 -14.79 -8.57
N ALA A 94 7.12 -15.00 -8.13
CA ALA A 94 6.33 -16.16 -8.53
C ALA A 94 5.96 -16.15 -10.03
N PHE A 95 5.99 -14.98 -10.67
CA PHE A 95 5.75 -14.80 -12.09
C PHE A 95 7.05 -14.59 -12.89
N ASP A 96 7.98 -13.79 -12.34
CA ASP A 96 9.15 -13.31 -13.08
C ASP A 96 10.28 -12.91 -12.13
N GLU A 97 11.33 -13.73 -12.07
CA GLU A 97 12.51 -13.49 -11.24
C GLU A 97 13.31 -12.25 -11.70
N GLU A 98 13.39 -12.01 -13.03
CA GLU A 98 14.13 -10.87 -13.58
C GLU A 98 13.44 -9.55 -13.21
N LYS A 99 12.12 -9.49 -13.35
CA LYS A 99 11.34 -8.31 -12.91
C LYS A 99 11.42 -8.09 -11.39
N CYS A 100 11.40 -9.16 -10.60
CA CYS A 100 11.61 -9.05 -9.15
C CYS A 100 12.98 -8.47 -8.83
N THR A 101 14.02 -8.88 -9.55
CA THR A 101 15.39 -8.37 -9.39
C THR A 101 15.48 -6.90 -9.82
N ASP A 102 14.86 -6.52 -10.95
CA ASP A 102 14.80 -5.11 -11.40
C ASP A 102 14.06 -4.24 -10.38
N PHE A 103 12.92 -4.71 -9.86
CA PHE A 103 12.18 -4.02 -8.80
C PHE A 103 13.05 -3.76 -7.56
N LYS A 104 13.72 -4.80 -7.05
CA LYS A 104 14.64 -4.68 -5.90
C LYS A 104 15.73 -3.65 -6.18
N ASN A 105 16.33 -3.68 -7.37
CA ASN A 105 17.38 -2.76 -7.78
C ASN A 105 16.88 -1.31 -7.88
N ARG A 106 15.69 -1.09 -8.45
CA ARG A 106 15.09 0.26 -8.53
C ARG A 106 14.80 0.81 -7.14
N VAL A 107 14.18 0.02 -6.27
CA VAL A 107 13.90 0.45 -4.89
C VAL A 107 15.20 0.75 -4.14
N SER A 108 16.26 -0.03 -4.32
CA SER A 108 17.55 0.20 -3.65
C SER A 108 18.23 1.51 -4.08
N LYS A 109 17.96 1.98 -5.30
CA LYS A 109 18.49 3.25 -5.84
C LYS A 109 17.69 4.49 -5.40
N LEU A 110 16.52 4.31 -4.79
CA LEU A 110 15.75 5.43 -4.26
C LEU A 110 16.47 6.09 -3.09
N ASN A 111 16.43 7.41 -3.04
CA ASN A 111 16.89 8.14 -1.87
C ASN A 111 16.12 7.66 -0.63
N ASN A 112 16.85 7.35 0.44
CA ASN A 112 16.25 6.86 1.69
C ASN A 112 15.48 5.53 1.57
N SER A 113 15.90 4.62 0.66
CA SER A 113 15.22 3.35 0.40
C SER A 113 14.90 2.52 1.66
N LYS A 114 15.79 2.55 2.66
CA LYS A 114 15.56 1.91 3.96
C LYS A 114 14.34 2.51 4.67
N MET A 115 14.26 3.83 4.76
CA MET A 115 13.15 4.55 5.39
C MET A 115 11.82 4.30 4.67
N LEU A 116 11.82 4.18 3.33
CA LEU A 116 10.61 3.85 2.55
C LEU A 116 10.09 2.46 2.90
N ARG A 117 10.98 1.46 3.02
CA ARG A 117 10.61 0.10 3.44
C ARG A 117 10.11 0.07 4.89
N GLU A 118 10.78 0.77 5.80
CA GLU A 118 10.36 0.90 7.21
C GLU A 118 8.98 1.57 7.32
N SER A 119 8.68 2.55 6.46
CA SER A 119 7.36 3.19 6.41
C SER A 119 6.27 2.21 5.98
N LEU A 120 6.53 1.37 4.97
CA LEU A 120 5.61 0.33 4.53
C LEU A 120 5.36 -0.72 5.63
N GLU A 121 6.39 -1.12 6.36
CA GLU A 121 6.24 -2.03 7.52
C GLU A 121 5.50 -1.36 8.68
N SER A 122 5.73 -0.07 8.92
CA SER A 122 5.08 0.67 9.99
C SER A 122 3.58 0.77 9.78
N ILE A 123 3.11 1.09 8.57
CA ILE A 123 1.67 1.16 8.28
C ILE A 123 1.01 -0.23 8.42
N ASN A 124 1.70 -1.31 8.05
CA ASN A 124 1.24 -2.67 8.27
C ASN A 124 1.08 -3.01 9.76
N LYS A 125 2.08 -2.64 10.59
CA LYS A 125 2.05 -2.85 12.04
C LYS A 125 0.88 -2.10 12.67
N VAL A 126 0.68 -0.83 12.31
CA VAL A 126 -0.43 -0.02 12.85
C VAL A 126 -1.77 -0.66 12.49
N ARG A 127 -1.97 -1.03 11.23
CA ARG A 127 -3.21 -1.70 10.77
C ARG A 127 -3.44 -3.01 11.53
N ASN A 128 -2.42 -3.82 11.70
CA ASN A 128 -2.52 -5.09 12.42
C ASN A 128 -2.87 -4.85 13.90
N SER A 129 -2.23 -3.89 14.57
CA SER A 129 -2.57 -3.53 15.94
C SER A 129 -4.04 -3.10 16.06
N VAL A 130 -4.52 -2.26 15.15
CA VAL A 130 -5.93 -1.83 15.12
C VAL A 130 -6.87 -3.03 14.92
N ALA A 131 -6.55 -3.94 14.00
CA ALA A 131 -7.36 -5.13 13.73
C ALA A 131 -7.46 -6.07 14.94
N HIS A 132 -6.42 -6.14 15.78
CA HIS A 132 -6.39 -6.92 17.01
C HIS A 132 -6.85 -6.16 18.26
N GLY A 133 -7.41 -4.95 18.11
CA GLY A 133 -7.89 -4.14 19.23
C GLY A 133 -6.78 -3.54 20.09
N ILE A 134 -5.53 -3.58 19.65
CA ILE A 134 -4.38 -3.05 20.38
C ILE A 134 -4.30 -1.53 20.11
N GLN A 135 -4.13 -0.73 21.16
CA GLN A 135 -3.91 0.70 21.00
C GLN A 135 -2.53 0.96 20.39
N THR A 136 -2.48 1.91 19.48
CA THR A 136 -1.23 2.35 18.86
C THR A 136 -1.01 3.83 19.19
N PRO A 137 0.21 4.26 19.52
CA PRO A 137 0.52 5.65 19.78
C PRO A 137 0.64 6.49 18.49
N THR A 138 0.50 5.86 17.33
CA THR A 138 0.73 6.49 16.02
C THR A 138 -0.34 7.53 15.73
N SER A 139 0.08 8.74 15.46
CA SER A 139 -0.79 9.86 15.10
C SER A 139 -1.32 9.75 13.67
N PHE A 140 -2.39 10.50 13.36
CA PHE A 140 -2.90 10.62 12.00
C PHE A 140 -1.83 11.12 11.02
N GLY A 141 -1.05 12.13 11.42
CA GLY A 141 0.01 12.68 10.58
C GLY A 141 1.10 11.65 10.22
N GLU A 142 1.53 10.84 11.19
CA GLU A 142 2.49 9.75 10.95
C GLU A 142 1.93 8.69 10.00
N ILE A 143 0.64 8.36 10.08
CA ILE A 143 0.00 7.42 9.14
C ILE A 143 0.06 7.96 7.71
N ILE A 144 -0.27 9.24 7.52
CA ILE A 144 -0.21 9.87 6.20
C ILE A 144 1.23 9.91 5.68
N GLU A 145 2.19 10.24 6.52
CA GLU A 145 3.61 10.25 6.15
C GLU A 145 4.09 8.84 5.71
N HIS A 146 3.73 7.81 6.47
CA HIS A 146 4.04 6.42 6.11
C HIS A 146 3.36 6.01 4.80
N PHE A 147 2.11 6.41 4.59
CA PHE A 147 1.39 6.14 3.34
C PHE A 147 2.09 6.77 2.14
N GLU A 148 2.38 8.07 2.19
CA GLU A 148 3.04 8.78 1.10
C GLU A 148 4.43 8.23 0.77
N LYS A 149 5.23 7.89 1.80
CA LYS A 149 6.51 7.24 1.61
C LYS A 149 6.37 5.86 0.95
N SER A 150 5.38 5.08 1.37
CA SER A 150 5.11 3.75 0.82
C SER A 150 4.68 3.79 -0.65
N LEU A 151 4.00 4.86 -1.08
CA LEU A 151 3.62 5.04 -2.49
C LEU A 151 4.82 5.04 -3.43
N LYS A 152 6.02 5.48 -2.98
CA LYS A 152 7.25 5.43 -3.80
C LYS A 152 7.65 4.00 -4.17
N ILE A 153 7.39 3.04 -3.28
CA ILE A 153 7.63 1.62 -3.55
C ILE A 153 6.63 1.11 -4.59
N ILE A 154 5.35 1.51 -4.48
CA ILE A 154 4.31 1.15 -5.45
C ILE A 154 4.60 1.79 -6.83
N GLU A 155 5.05 3.04 -6.88
CA GLU A 155 5.47 3.71 -8.13
C GLU A 155 6.65 2.96 -8.80
N CYS A 156 7.62 2.47 -8.02
CA CYS A 156 8.69 1.61 -8.53
C CYS A 156 8.15 0.30 -9.11
N LEU A 157 7.23 -0.36 -8.41
CA LEU A 157 6.61 -1.59 -8.89
C LEU A 157 5.88 -1.36 -10.22
N ASP A 158 5.06 -0.30 -10.28
CA ASP A 158 4.34 0.09 -11.49
C ASP A 158 5.28 0.38 -12.67
N SER A 159 6.48 0.93 -12.40
CA SER A 159 7.48 1.19 -13.44
C SER A 159 8.19 -0.07 -13.97
N VAL A 160 8.11 -1.18 -13.27
CA VAL A 160 8.64 -2.49 -13.69
C VAL A 160 7.58 -3.30 -14.43
N CYS A 161 6.30 -3.09 -14.10
CA CYS A 161 5.14 -3.77 -14.68
C CYS A 161 4.56 -2.97 -15.87
N VAL A 162 5.37 -2.67 -16.89
CA VAL A 162 4.98 -1.98 -18.13
C VAL A 162 5.27 -2.80 -19.35
#